data_6761e8a553fc237391fdc5b14959228d
#
_entry.id   6761e8a553fc237391fdc5b14959228d
#
_cell.length_a   1.000
_cell.length_b   1.000
_cell.length_c   1.000
_cell.angle_alpha   90.00
_cell.angle_beta   90.00
_cell.angle_gamma   90.00
#
_symmetry.space_group_name_H-M   'P 1'
#
loop_
_entity.id
_entity.type
_entity.pdbx_description
1 polymer ?
#
loop_
_entity_poly.entity_id
_entity_poly.type
_entity_poly.pdbx_seq_one_letter_code
_entity_poly.pdbx_strand_id
1 'polypeptide(L)'
;MHYPEPISKLIDSFMKLPGIGPKTAQRLAFYTLDMKEDDVVKFAKALVDVKRELTYCSICGHITEKDPCYICEDKQRDRSIICVVEDDKDVIAMEKMREYKGLYHVLHGSISPMDGIGPEDINIPTLIDRLKDEEVKELILAMNPNLEGESTAMYKIGRASCRE
;
A
#
# COMPACT_ATOMS: atom_id res chain seq x y z
N MET A 1 17.94 -12.77 -31.54
CA MET A 1 18.35 -11.36 -31.73
C MET A 1 19.40 -11.07 -30.67
N HIS A 2 20.55 -10.56 -31.08
CA HIS A 2 21.65 -10.29 -30.14
C HIS A 2 21.67 -8.78 -29.88
N TYR A 3 21.32 -8.38 -28.69
CA TYR A 3 21.45 -7.00 -28.24
C TYR A 3 22.78 -6.83 -27.49
N PRO A 4 23.36 -5.62 -27.51
CA PRO A 4 24.44 -5.28 -26.58
C PRO A 4 24.02 -5.56 -25.13
N GLU A 5 24.97 -6.01 -24.32
CA GLU A 5 24.71 -6.46 -22.95
C GLU A 5 23.96 -5.42 -22.09
N PRO A 6 24.28 -4.10 -22.14
CA PRO A 6 23.55 -3.11 -21.37
C PRO A 6 22.06 -3.01 -21.72
N ILE A 7 21.72 -3.12 -23.01
CA ILE A 7 20.33 -3.12 -23.48
C ILE A 7 19.59 -4.37 -23.02
N SER A 8 20.21 -5.55 -23.12
CA SER A 8 19.62 -6.78 -22.61
C SER A 8 19.30 -6.69 -21.13
N LYS A 9 20.23 -6.23 -20.30
CA LYS A 9 20.01 -6.04 -18.86
C LYS A 9 18.87 -5.07 -18.56
N LEU A 10 18.74 -4.00 -19.33
CA LEU A 10 17.67 -3.03 -19.15
C LEU A 10 16.30 -3.61 -19.54
N ILE A 11 16.22 -4.34 -20.65
CA ILE A 11 15.01 -5.07 -21.06
C ILE A 11 14.58 -6.04 -19.96
N ASP A 12 15.51 -6.87 -19.46
CA ASP A 12 15.24 -7.84 -18.40
C ASP A 12 14.77 -7.15 -17.10
N SER A 13 15.29 -5.96 -16.82
CA SER A 13 14.87 -5.17 -15.66
C SER A 13 13.45 -4.64 -15.81
N PHE A 14 13.08 -4.14 -16.99
CA PHE A 14 11.69 -3.72 -17.25
C PHE A 14 10.72 -4.90 -17.26
N MET A 15 11.13 -6.08 -17.71
CA MET A 15 10.29 -7.29 -17.70
C MET A 15 9.95 -7.79 -16.28
N LYS A 16 10.69 -7.36 -15.25
CA LYS A 16 10.38 -7.67 -13.84
C LYS A 16 9.19 -6.87 -13.32
N LEU A 17 8.80 -5.81 -14.02
CA LEU A 17 7.66 -4.98 -13.60
C LEU A 17 6.35 -5.65 -14.02
N PRO A 18 5.33 -5.66 -13.14
CA PRO A 18 4.05 -6.30 -13.44
C PRO A 18 3.38 -5.64 -14.65
N GLY A 19 2.82 -6.46 -15.54
CA GLY A 19 2.15 -5.99 -16.75
C GLY A 19 3.08 -5.57 -17.91
N ILE A 20 4.40 -5.65 -17.74
CA ILE A 20 5.36 -5.33 -18.80
C ILE A 20 5.85 -6.61 -19.48
N GLY A 21 5.35 -6.86 -20.68
CA GLY A 21 5.80 -7.96 -21.51
C GLY A 21 7.06 -7.60 -22.37
N PRO A 22 7.65 -8.60 -23.06
CA PRO A 22 8.91 -8.43 -23.81
C PRO A 22 8.90 -7.27 -24.82
N LYS A 23 7.80 -7.10 -25.57
CA LYS A 23 7.67 -6.02 -26.56
C LYS A 23 7.68 -4.63 -25.92
N THR A 24 6.99 -4.48 -24.79
CA THR A 24 6.93 -3.22 -24.03
C THR A 24 8.28 -2.93 -23.39
N ALA A 25 8.90 -3.93 -22.75
CA ALA A 25 10.22 -3.79 -22.14
C ALA A 25 11.27 -3.36 -23.17
N GLN A 26 11.28 -3.97 -24.34
CA GLN A 26 12.16 -3.59 -25.44
C GLN A 26 11.95 -2.13 -25.86
N ARG A 27 10.68 -1.71 -26.07
CA ARG A 27 10.36 -0.32 -26.43
C ARG A 27 10.84 0.68 -25.38
N LEU A 28 10.64 0.37 -24.09
CA LEU A 28 11.08 1.22 -22.99
C LEU A 28 12.61 1.33 -22.94
N ALA A 29 13.32 0.21 -23.12
CA ALA A 29 14.78 0.19 -23.11
C ALA A 29 15.38 1.02 -24.26
N PHE A 30 14.82 0.91 -25.47
CA PHE A 30 15.26 1.74 -26.59
C PHE A 30 14.90 3.22 -26.41
N TYR A 31 13.71 3.53 -25.86
CA TYR A 31 13.36 4.91 -25.52
C TYR A 31 14.34 5.53 -24.52
N THR A 32 14.85 4.75 -23.57
CA THR A 32 15.85 5.22 -22.61
C THR A 32 17.15 5.68 -23.28
N LEU A 33 17.53 5.12 -24.43
CA LEU A 33 18.71 5.57 -25.21
C LEU A 33 18.52 6.98 -25.78
N ASP A 34 17.28 7.36 -26.10
CA ASP A 34 16.96 8.67 -26.66
C ASP A 34 16.80 9.76 -25.58
N MET A 35 16.73 9.34 -24.29
CA MET A 35 16.64 10.27 -23.17
C MET A 35 17.97 10.98 -22.91
N LYS A 36 17.90 12.21 -22.37
CA LYS A 36 19.10 12.88 -21.85
C LYS A 36 19.64 12.14 -20.63
N GLU A 37 20.95 12.05 -20.50
CA GLU A 37 21.61 11.37 -19.38
C GLU A 37 21.13 11.89 -18.02
N ASP A 38 20.97 13.21 -17.85
CA ASP A 38 20.44 13.82 -16.63
C ASP A 38 19.04 13.32 -16.24
N ASP A 39 18.18 13.08 -17.23
CA ASP A 39 16.83 12.58 -16.98
C ASP A 39 16.83 11.09 -16.62
N VAL A 40 17.74 10.32 -17.23
CA VAL A 40 17.97 8.91 -16.86
C VAL A 40 18.46 8.81 -15.41
N VAL A 41 19.42 9.66 -15.03
CA VAL A 41 19.95 9.70 -13.65
C VAL A 41 18.87 10.08 -12.66
N LYS A 42 18.05 11.09 -12.95
CA LYS A 42 16.91 11.48 -12.09
C LYS A 42 15.90 10.35 -11.94
N PHE A 43 15.57 9.65 -13.03
CA PHE A 43 14.66 8.53 -13.00
C PHE A 43 15.21 7.36 -12.16
N ALA A 44 16.46 7.00 -12.37
CA ALA A 44 17.13 5.95 -11.58
C ALA A 44 17.17 6.33 -10.09
N LYS A 45 17.48 7.59 -9.78
CA LYS A 45 17.49 8.11 -8.41
C LYS A 45 16.09 7.98 -7.78
N ALA A 46 15.03 8.42 -8.46
CA ALA A 46 13.66 8.32 -7.95
C ALA A 46 13.26 6.88 -7.59
N LEU A 47 13.68 5.88 -8.38
CA LEU A 47 13.46 4.46 -8.06
C LEU A 47 14.16 4.02 -6.77
N VAL A 48 15.36 4.53 -6.55
CA VAL A 48 16.15 4.22 -5.34
C VAL A 48 15.58 4.93 -4.12
N ASP A 49 15.21 6.21 -4.26
CA ASP A 49 14.71 7.06 -3.17
C ASP A 49 13.41 6.48 -2.57
N VAL A 50 12.49 5.99 -3.42
CA VAL A 50 11.26 5.29 -2.96
C VAL A 50 11.57 4.13 -2.01
N LYS A 51 12.65 3.39 -2.24
CA LYS A 51 13.04 2.26 -1.39
C LYS A 51 13.82 2.66 -0.14
N ARG A 52 14.43 3.83 -0.14
CA ARG A 52 15.31 4.28 0.95
C ARG A 52 14.62 5.24 1.92
N GLU A 53 13.73 6.09 1.39
CA GLU A 53 13.13 7.20 2.13
C GLU A 53 11.73 6.87 2.64
N LEU A 54 11.05 5.87 2.03
CA LEU A 54 9.72 5.48 2.47
C LEU A 54 9.76 4.30 3.44
N THR A 55 8.94 4.42 4.47
CA THR A 55 8.66 3.37 5.45
C THR A 55 7.16 3.24 5.68
N TYR A 56 6.75 2.34 6.56
CA TYR A 56 5.36 2.22 6.98
C TYR A 56 5.17 2.84 8.36
N CYS A 57 4.06 3.58 8.52
CA CYS A 57 3.68 4.13 9.81
C CYS A 57 3.43 3.02 10.82
N SER A 58 4.10 3.08 11.97
CA SER A 58 3.99 2.08 13.05
C SER A 58 2.57 1.99 13.64
N ILE A 59 1.75 3.05 13.49
CA ILE A 59 0.40 3.12 14.02
C ILE A 59 -0.63 2.56 13.03
N CYS A 60 -0.62 3.05 11.78
CA CYS A 60 -1.70 2.76 10.83
C CYS A 60 -1.27 1.91 9.62
N GLY A 61 0.02 1.63 9.45
CA GLY A 61 0.54 0.91 8.30
C GLY A 61 0.64 1.72 7.01
N HIS A 62 0.19 2.99 6.97
CA HIS A 62 0.27 3.81 5.77
C HIS A 62 1.71 4.17 5.42
N ILE A 63 2.01 4.20 4.11
CA ILE A 63 3.31 4.60 3.60
C ILE A 63 3.65 6.05 4.00
N THR A 64 4.87 6.29 4.45
CA THR A 64 5.29 7.60 4.98
C THR A 64 6.80 7.78 4.89
N GLU A 65 7.24 9.04 4.87
CA GLU A 65 8.65 9.42 5.01
C GLU A 65 9.06 9.53 6.49
N LYS A 66 8.10 9.75 7.38
CA LYS A 66 8.32 9.96 8.83
C LYS A 66 7.34 9.12 9.65
N ASP A 67 7.80 8.45 10.69
CA ASP A 67 6.97 7.70 11.63
C ASP A 67 6.75 8.47 12.95
N PRO A 68 5.50 8.68 13.40
CA PRO A 68 4.26 8.33 12.70
C PRO A 68 3.95 9.23 11.50
N CYS A 69 3.03 8.76 10.61
CA CYS A 69 2.65 9.51 9.42
C CYS A 69 1.88 10.78 9.78
N TYR A 70 1.80 11.71 8.82
CA TYR A 70 1.10 13.00 9.00
C TYR A 70 -0.38 12.86 9.41
N ILE A 71 -1.05 11.79 8.97
CA ILE A 71 -2.44 11.51 9.36
C ILE A 71 -2.55 11.14 10.84
N CYS A 72 -1.67 10.26 11.32
CA CYS A 72 -1.67 9.83 12.72
C CYS A 72 -1.18 10.93 13.67
N GLU A 73 -0.33 11.82 13.19
CA GLU A 73 0.21 12.95 13.94
C GLU A 73 -0.78 14.12 14.06
N ASP A 74 -1.74 14.22 13.12
CA ASP A 74 -2.73 15.31 13.09
C ASP A 74 -3.74 15.19 14.24
N LYS A 75 -3.65 16.16 15.17
CA LYS A 75 -4.54 16.24 16.36
C LYS A 75 -5.95 16.73 16.05
N GLN A 76 -6.21 17.22 14.84
CA GLN A 76 -7.53 17.69 14.43
C GLN A 76 -8.41 16.54 13.90
N ARG A 77 -7.84 15.35 13.73
CA ARG A 77 -8.56 14.19 13.26
C ARG A 77 -9.36 13.53 14.37
N ASP A 78 -10.51 13.00 13.99
CA ASP A 78 -11.39 12.25 14.90
C ASP A 78 -10.77 10.87 15.19
N ARG A 79 -10.28 10.69 16.40
CA ARG A 79 -9.63 9.44 16.84
C ARG A 79 -10.64 8.33 17.17
N SER A 80 -11.92 8.69 17.29
CA SER A 80 -12.96 7.72 17.58
C SER A 80 -13.37 6.85 16.39
N ILE A 81 -12.97 7.24 15.18
CA ILE A 81 -13.36 6.55 13.93
C ILE A 81 -12.10 6.07 13.19
N ILE A 82 -12.04 4.78 12.89
CA ILE A 82 -10.98 4.19 12.09
C ILE A 82 -11.57 3.60 10.81
N CYS A 83 -11.09 4.06 9.66
CA CYS A 83 -11.36 3.47 8.36
C CYS A 83 -10.27 2.46 7.99
N VAL A 84 -10.65 1.21 7.83
CA VAL A 84 -9.76 0.12 7.44
C VAL A 84 -9.82 -0.07 5.94
N VAL A 85 -8.66 -0.06 5.30
CA VAL A 85 -8.49 -0.21 3.85
C VAL A 85 -7.49 -1.33 3.54
N GLU A 86 -7.54 -1.84 2.33
CA GLU A 86 -6.62 -2.92 1.91
C GLU A 86 -5.23 -2.38 1.53
N ASP A 87 -5.19 -1.19 0.88
CA ASP A 87 -3.98 -0.67 0.22
C ASP A 87 -3.79 0.83 0.54
N ASP A 88 -2.56 1.29 0.48
CA ASP A 88 -2.19 2.71 0.59
C ASP A 88 -2.88 3.60 -0.45
N LYS A 89 -3.17 3.07 -1.64
CA LYS A 89 -3.88 3.79 -2.70
C LYS A 89 -5.28 4.21 -2.28
N ASP A 90 -5.94 3.41 -1.45
CA ASP A 90 -7.28 3.69 -0.95
C ASP A 90 -7.24 4.89 0.00
N VAL A 91 -6.24 4.95 0.89
CA VAL A 91 -6.01 6.13 1.75
C VAL A 91 -5.81 7.37 0.89
N ILE A 92 -4.94 7.30 -0.13
CA ILE A 92 -4.66 8.43 -1.00
C ILE A 92 -5.91 8.89 -1.76
N ALA A 93 -6.75 7.95 -2.21
CA ALA A 93 -8.00 8.25 -2.91
C ALA A 93 -9.00 8.96 -1.97
N MET A 94 -9.16 8.47 -0.74
CA MET A 94 -10.05 9.07 0.25
C MET A 94 -9.56 10.44 0.70
N GLU A 95 -8.27 10.63 0.91
CA GLU A 95 -7.68 11.93 1.29
C GLU A 95 -7.86 13.00 0.19
N LYS A 96 -7.87 12.60 -1.09
CA LYS A 96 -8.16 13.52 -2.20
C LYS A 96 -9.57 14.11 -2.13
N MET A 97 -10.54 13.39 -1.60
CA MET A 97 -11.92 13.88 -1.45
C MET A 97 -12.04 14.89 -0.30
N ARG A 98 -11.15 14.86 0.69
CA ARG A 98 -11.11 15.76 1.88
C ARG A 98 -12.34 15.72 2.78
N GLU A 99 -13.22 14.75 2.62
CA GLU A 99 -14.46 14.62 3.38
C GLU A 99 -14.26 13.81 4.66
N TYR A 100 -13.42 12.80 4.62
CA TYR A 100 -13.15 11.93 5.77
C TYR A 100 -12.17 12.60 6.75
N LYS A 101 -12.53 12.62 8.03
CA LYS A 101 -11.73 13.27 9.09
C LYS A 101 -11.23 12.30 10.16
N GLY A 102 -11.56 11.03 10.07
CA GLY A 102 -11.10 9.99 10.98
C GLY A 102 -9.68 9.51 10.69
N LEU A 103 -9.28 8.46 11.36
CA LEU A 103 -7.99 7.78 11.17
C LEU A 103 -8.14 6.62 10.19
N TYR A 104 -7.02 6.17 9.65
CA TYR A 104 -6.97 5.00 8.77
C TYR A 104 -6.21 3.83 9.42
N HIS A 105 -6.44 2.66 8.86
CA HIS A 105 -5.61 1.48 9.09
C HIS A 105 -5.46 0.69 7.79
N VAL A 106 -4.21 0.53 7.32
CA VAL A 106 -3.89 -0.17 6.08
C VAL A 106 -3.51 -1.61 6.40
N LEU A 107 -4.16 -2.55 5.71
CA LEU A 107 -3.95 -3.98 5.93
C LEU A 107 -2.80 -4.56 5.13
N HIS A 108 -2.42 -3.94 4.02
CA HIS A 108 -1.48 -4.46 3.02
C HIS A 108 -1.92 -5.80 2.41
N GLY A 109 -3.21 -5.93 2.14
CA GLY A 109 -3.81 -7.09 1.50
C GLY A 109 -5.16 -7.49 2.08
N SER A 110 -5.63 -8.64 1.66
CA SER A 110 -6.87 -9.27 2.09
C SER A 110 -6.62 -10.75 2.42
N ILE A 111 -7.48 -11.33 3.24
CA ILE A 111 -7.45 -12.77 3.54
C ILE A 111 -7.81 -13.53 2.26
N SER A 112 -6.91 -14.37 1.78
CA SER A 112 -7.10 -15.24 0.62
C SER A 112 -6.66 -16.65 0.95
N PRO A 113 -7.59 -17.53 1.40
CA PRO A 113 -7.25 -18.91 1.71
C PRO A 113 -6.72 -19.70 0.51
N MET A 114 -7.14 -19.32 -0.71
CA MET A 114 -6.69 -19.96 -1.94
C MET A 114 -5.21 -19.66 -2.23
N ASP A 115 -4.74 -18.47 -1.85
CA ASP A 115 -3.35 -18.05 -2.00
C ASP A 115 -2.52 -18.32 -0.74
N GLY A 116 -3.13 -18.94 0.29
CA GLY A 116 -2.48 -19.22 1.57
C GLY A 116 -2.27 -17.99 2.45
N ILE A 117 -2.97 -16.87 2.17
CA ILE A 117 -2.86 -15.63 2.95
C ILE A 117 -3.87 -15.65 4.09
N GLY A 118 -3.36 -15.76 5.30
CA GLY A 118 -4.13 -15.73 6.54
C GLY A 118 -4.17 -14.34 7.19
N PRO A 119 -4.91 -14.21 8.30
CA PRO A 119 -5.01 -12.95 9.04
C PRO A 119 -3.69 -12.50 9.67
N GLU A 120 -2.74 -13.40 9.86
CA GLU A 120 -1.41 -13.12 10.42
C GLU A 120 -0.44 -12.57 9.37
N ASP A 121 -0.74 -12.78 8.07
CA ASP A 121 0.10 -12.36 6.95
C ASP A 121 -0.19 -10.91 6.52
N ILE A 122 -1.27 -10.34 7.03
CA ILE A 122 -1.69 -8.95 6.79
C ILE A 122 -1.80 -8.18 8.11
N ASN A 123 -1.88 -6.87 8.07
CA ASN A 123 -1.78 -5.99 9.25
C ASN A 123 -3.05 -6.00 10.14
N ILE A 124 -3.67 -7.16 10.35
CA ILE A 124 -4.81 -7.34 11.27
C ILE A 124 -4.38 -7.33 12.74
N PRO A 125 -3.28 -7.98 13.17
CA PRO A 125 -2.90 -7.97 14.60
C PRO A 125 -2.75 -6.55 15.15
N THR A 126 -2.09 -5.66 14.42
CA THR A 126 -1.92 -4.26 14.82
C THR A 126 -3.26 -3.51 14.91
N LEU A 127 -4.22 -3.82 14.01
CA LEU A 127 -5.57 -3.26 14.12
C LEU A 127 -6.26 -3.69 15.41
N ILE A 128 -6.18 -4.98 15.74
CA ILE A 128 -6.80 -5.52 16.97
C ILE A 128 -6.23 -4.82 18.21
N ASP A 129 -4.92 -4.57 18.22
CA ASP A 129 -4.29 -3.83 19.33
C ASP A 129 -4.79 -2.39 19.41
N ARG A 130 -4.98 -1.70 18.28
CA ARG A 130 -5.57 -0.35 18.24
C ARG A 130 -7.03 -0.30 18.72
N LEU A 131 -7.79 -1.35 18.45
CA LEU A 131 -9.19 -1.45 18.87
C LEU A 131 -9.36 -1.69 20.39
N LYS A 132 -8.30 -1.95 21.14
CA LYS A 132 -8.33 -1.99 22.60
C LYS A 132 -8.42 -0.60 23.23
N ASP A 133 -8.11 0.44 22.47
CA ASP A 133 -8.23 1.82 22.90
C ASP A 133 -9.71 2.20 23.05
N GLU A 134 -10.09 2.69 24.23
CA GLU A 134 -11.48 3.08 24.57
C GLU A 134 -11.94 4.32 23.78
N GLU A 135 -11.03 5.08 23.20
CA GLU A 135 -11.37 6.20 22.31
C GLU A 135 -12.05 5.73 21.02
N VAL A 136 -11.69 4.54 20.50
CA VAL A 136 -12.21 4.01 19.25
C VAL A 136 -13.63 3.49 19.43
N LYS A 137 -14.60 4.17 18.79
CA LYS A 137 -16.04 3.87 18.86
C LYS A 137 -16.60 3.29 17.58
N GLU A 138 -16.00 3.61 16.44
CA GLU A 138 -16.49 3.20 15.13
C GLU A 138 -15.37 2.65 14.25
N LEU A 139 -15.67 1.55 13.57
CA LEU A 139 -14.80 0.92 12.59
C LEU A 139 -15.50 0.86 11.24
N ILE A 140 -14.99 1.59 10.27
CA ILE A 140 -15.45 1.56 8.89
C ILE A 140 -14.58 0.56 8.12
N LEU A 141 -15.19 -0.44 7.49
CA LEU A 141 -14.48 -1.42 6.67
C LEU A 141 -14.66 -1.06 5.19
N ALA A 142 -13.68 -0.37 4.62
CA ALA A 142 -13.66 0.02 3.22
C ALA A 142 -12.82 -1.00 2.40
N MET A 143 -13.35 -2.21 2.30
CA MET A 143 -12.73 -3.32 1.58
C MET A 143 -13.21 -3.35 0.12
N ASN A 144 -12.42 -3.96 -0.77
CA ASN A 144 -12.86 -4.19 -2.14
C ASN A 144 -14.10 -5.11 -2.18
N PRO A 145 -15.05 -4.87 -3.10
CA PRO A 145 -16.26 -5.69 -3.23
C PRO A 145 -15.96 -7.00 -3.99
N ASN A 146 -15.06 -7.80 -3.45
CA ASN A 146 -14.68 -9.12 -3.94
C ASN A 146 -14.74 -10.13 -2.78
N LEU A 147 -14.57 -11.42 -3.11
CA LEU A 147 -14.67 -12.50 -2.13
C LEU A 147 -13.65 -12.38 -0.99
N GLU A 148 -12.44 -11.95 -1.31
CA GLU A 148 -11.34 -11.75 -0.35
C GLU A 148 -11.64 -10.58 0.59
N GLY A 149 -12.14 -9.46 0.06
CA GLY A 149 -12.53 -8.30 0.86
C GLY A 149 -13.71 -8.61 1.79
N GLU A 150 -14.73 -9.32 1.32
CA GLU A 150 -15.85 -9.78 2.13
C GLU A 150 -15.38 -10.74 3.23
N SER A 151 -14.53 -11.72 2.91
CA SER A 151 -13.96 -12.66 3.87
C SER A 151 -13.16 -11.95 4.95
N THR A 152 -12.38 -10.94 4.56
CA THR A 152 -11.59 -10.11 5.47
C THR A 152 -12.47 -9.29 6.39
N ALA A 153 -13.55 -8.69 5.86
CA ALA A 153 -14.52 -7.94 6.64
C ALA A 153 -15.24 -8.83 7.67
N MET A 154 -15.71 -10.02 7.25
CA MET A 154 -16.37 -10.97 8.15
C MET A 154 -15.47 -11.46 9.28
N TYR A 155 -14.21 -11.76 8.99
CA TYR A 155 -13.24 -12.17 10.01
C TYR A 155 -13.07 -11.12 11.11
N LYS A 156 -13.08 -9.83 10.76
CA LYS A 156 -12.93 -8.73 11.71
C LYS A 156 -14.18 -8.48 12.55
N ILE A 157 -15.38 -8.53 11.94
CA ILE A 157 -16.65 -8.33 12.63
C ILE A 157 -16.82 -9.40 13.72
N GLY A 158 -16.48 -10.66 13.42
CA GLY A 158 -16.55 -11.73 14.40
C GLY A 158 -15.66 -11.53 15.63
N ARG A 159 -14.51 -10.87 15.50
CA ARG A 159 -13.60 -10.58 16.64
C ARG A 159 -13.90 -9.25 17.34
N ALA A 160 -14.45 -8.25 16.66
CA ALA A 160 -14.84 -6.99 17.29
C ALA A 160 -16.12 -7.15 18.16
N SER A 161 -16.99 -8.11 17.82
CA SER A 161 -18.21 -8.38 18.57
C SER A 161 -18.00 -9.24 19.84
N CYS A 162 -16.79 -9.70 20.11
CA CYS A 162 -16.42 -10.43 21.33
C CYS A 162 -16.00 -9.51 22.50
N ARG A 163 -16.38 -8.25 22.48
CA ARG A 163 -16.33 -7.37 23.66
C ARG A 163 -17.71 -7.40 24.35
N GLU A 164 -17.97 -8.42 25.17
CA GLU A 164 -18.85 -8.37 26.30
C GLU A 164 -18.03 -8.20 27.58
#